data_13c2a62475a0d72dd2f07941634a1e28
#
_entry.id   13c2a62475a0d72dd2f07941634a1e28
#
_cell.length_a   1.000
_cell.length_b   1.000
_cell.length_c   1.000
_cell.angle_alpha   90.00
_cell.angle_beta   90.00
_cell.angle_gamma   90.00
#
_symmetry.space_group_name_H-M   'P 1'
#
loop_
_entity.id
_entity.type
_entity.pdbx_description
1 polymer ?
#
loop_
_entity_poly.entity_id
_entity_poly.type
_entity_poly.pdbx_seq_one_letter_code
_entity_poly.pdbx_strand_id
1 'polypeptide(L)'
;MLRTEHNDTLTFITQPDHGRLAGMLAAHWGNASFTAAGHYGNPAHADRLRGEVLLGIAEHDNGWWEWEADPSVNTETGLPMGLGEVLQDQQAGMDRWHIGTARFPTHPYASLLISWHAYWLYAIRVVDQPDARFTHPLFWKGAPEQLYPGALDLPKEFMSGLAVTQKRLEQNILDDECGASWLGDDVIKPNIRLLQLCDGLSLALCSKLIPATSGITNGLGSD
;
A
#
# COMPACT_ATOMS: atom_id res chain seq x y z
N MET A 1 -0.91 -9.26 10.37
CA MET A 1 -1.89 -10.06 9.59
C MET A 1 -3.31 -9.58 9.88
N LEU A 2 -4.24 -9.82 8.97
CA LEU A 2 -5.67 -9.60 9.19
C LEU A 2 -6.24 -10.79 9.92
N ARG A 3 -7.11 -10.54 10.91
CA ARG A 3 -7.72 -11.56 11.75
C ARG A 3 -9.23 -11.37 11.78
N THR A 4 -9.97 -12.39 11.36
CA THR A 4 -11.43 -12.40 11.43
C THR A 4 -11.92 -13.62 12.20
N GLU A 5 -13.01 -13.46 12.94
CA GLU A 5 -13.66 -14.53 13.68
C GLU A 5 -15.10 -14.69 13.19
N HIS A 6 -15.45 -15.94 12.88
CA HIS A 6 -16.79 -16.30 12.47
C HIS A 6 -17.14 -17.73 12.94
N ASN A 7 -18.22 -17.89 13.68
CA ASN A 7 -18.71 -19.19 14.17
C ASN A 7 -17.60 -20.07 14.78
N ASP A 8 -16.91 -19.57 15.80
CA ASP A 8 -15.81 -20.26 16.50
C ASP A 8 -14.58 -20.60 15.62
N THR A 9 -14.53 -20.03 14.41
CA THR A 9 -13.40 -20.19 13.50
C THR A 9 -12.63 -18.88 13.40
N LEU A 10 -11.32 -18.94 13.65
CA LEU A 10 -10.40 -17.84 13.40
C LEU A 10 -9.78 -18.00 12.01
N THR A 11 -9.89 -16.95 11.22
CA THR A 11 -9.23 -16.87 9.91
C THR A 11 -8.12 -15.83 9.99
N PHE A 12 -6.93 -16.22 9.55
CA PHE A 12 -5.78 -15.34 9.43
C PHE A 12 -5.45 -15.17 7.94
N ILE A 13 -5.27 -13.94 7.53
CA ILE A 13 -4.82 -13.58 6.18
C ILE A 13 -3.58 -12.72 6.34
N THR A 14 -2.49 -13.13 5.71
CA THR A 14 -1.24 -12.41 5.77
C THR A 14 -1.30 -11.11 4.96
N GLN A 15 -0.47 -10.14 5.30
CA GLN A 15 -0.33 -8.92 4.51
C GLN A 15 0.13 -9.23 3.07
N PRO A 16 1.12 -10.12 2.84
CA PRO A 16 1.44 -10.55 1.49
C PRO A 16 0.29 -11.23 0.73
N ASP A 17 -0.59 -11.97 1.41
CA ASP A 17 -1.69 -12.64 0.71
C ASP A 17 -2.78 -11.65 0.27
N HIS A 18 -3.10 -10.63 1.10
CA HIS A 18 -4.01 -9.59 0.63
C HIS A 18 -3.37 -8.74 -0.47
N GLY A 19 -2.04 -8.52 -0.42
CA GLY A 19 -1.29 -7.85 -1.48
C GLY A 19 -1.41 -8.59 -2.81
N ARG A 20 -1.29 -9.92 -2.82
CA ARG A 20 -1.51 -10.74 -4.02
C ARG A 20 -2.94 -10.62 -4.55
N LEU A 21 -3.94 -10.54 -3.65
CA LEU A 21 -5.32 -10.27 -4.04
C LEU A 21 -5.44 -8.88 -4.68
N ALA A 22 -4.79 -7.86 -4.13
CA ALA A 22 -4.72 -6.53 -4.74
C ALA A 22 -4.12 -6.56 -6.14
N GLY A 23 -3.01 -7.30 -6.33
CA GLY A 23 -2.39 -7.54 -7.63
C GLY A 23 -3.32 -8.23 -8.63
N MET A 24 -4.09 -9.22 -8.17
CA MET A 24 -5.11 -9.89 -9.00
C MET A 24 -6.21 -8.90 -9.44
N LEU A 25 -6.71 -8.07 -8.54
CA LEU A 25 -7.68 -7.03 -8.86
C LEU A 25 -7.12 -6.05 -9.91
N ALA A 26 -5.88 -5.60 -9.72
CA ALA A 26 -5.20 -4.71 -10.67
C ALA A 26 -4.97 -5.36 -12.04
N ALA A 27 -4.67 -6.66 -12.08
CA ALA A 27 -4.47 -7.40 -13.33
C ALA A 27 -5.75 -7.49 -14.17
N HIS A 28 -6.92 -7.45 -13.52
CA HIS A 28 -8.24 -7.47 -14.17
C HIS A 28 -8.84 -6.04 -14.31
N TRP A 29 -8.13 -5.02 -13.84
CA TRP A 29 -8.56 -3.64 -13.96
C TRP A 29 -8.44 -3.17 -15.41
N GLY A 30 -9.47 -2.50 -15.88
CA GLY A 30 -9.52 -1.90 -17.20
C GLY A 30 -10.65 -2.46 -18.05
N ASN A 31 -11.32 -1.60 -18.80
CA ASN A 31 -12.37 -1.92 -19.75
C ASN A 31 -12.57 -0.74 -20.72
N ALA A 32 -13.68 -0.69 -21.45
CA ALA A 32 -13.97 0.41 -22.39
C ALA A 32 -14.05 1.80 -21.73
N SER A 33 -14.31 1.87 -20.41
CA SER A 33 -14.45 3.12 -19.66
C SER A 33 -13.28 3.44 -18.73
N PHE A 34 -12.45 2.45 -18.41
CA PHE A 34 -11.33 2.59 -17.49
C PHE A 34 -10.04 2.09 -18.12
N THR A 35 -9.01 2.91 -18.08
CA THR A 35 -7.67 2.55 -18.57
C THR A 35 -7.07 1.44 -17.73
N ALA A 36 -6.46 0.46 -18.39
CA ALA A 36 -5.77 -0.64 -17.72
C ALA A 36 -4.51 -0.16 -16.95
N ALA A 37 -4.10 -0.91 -15.94
CA ALA A 37 -2.86 -0.69 -15.22
C ALA A 37 -1.67 -0.53 -16.18
N GLY A 38 -0.80 0.45 -15.93
CA GLY A 38 0.37 0.72 -16.75
C GLY A 38 0.12 1.42 -18.09
N HIS A 39 -1.14 1.67 -18.47
CA HIS A 39 -1.50 2.31 -19.75
C HIS A 39 -1.98 3.76 -19.60
N TYR A 40 -1.97 4.32 -18.39
CA TYR A 40 -2.32 5.71 -18.15
C TYR A 40 -1.31 6.65 -18.84
N GLY A 41 -1.78 7.77 -19.38
CA GLY A 41 -0.92 8.76 -20.04
C GLY A 41 -0.24 8.26 -21.34
N ASN A 42 -0.54 7.06 -21.79
CA ASN A 42 0.03 6.44 -22.99
C ASN A 42 1.59 6.38 -23.00
N PRO A 43 2.20 5.76 -21.97
CA PRO A 43 3.65 5.69 -21.83
C PRO A 43 4.29 4.80 -22.90
N ALA A 44 5.55 5.05 -23.21
CA ALA A 44 6.33 4.14 -24.05
C ALA A 44 6.41 2.76 -23.39
N HIS A 45 6.29 1.71 -24.18
CA HIS A 45 6.32 0.31 -23.71
C HIS A 45 5.33 0.03 -22.55
N ALA A 46 4.08 0.44 -22.72
CA ALA A 46 3.01 0.33 -21.71
C ALA A 46 2.86 -1.10 -21.14
N ASP A 47 3.03 -2.16 -21.94
CA ASP A 47 2.93 -3.54 -21.44
C ASP A 47 4.08 -3.89 -20.49
N ARG A 48 5.29 -3.36 -20.71
CA ARG A 48 6.42 -3.51 -19.78
C ARG A 48 6.14 -2.75 -18.49
N LEU A 49 5.66 -1.51 -18.59
CA LEU A 49 5.24 -0.72 -17.44
C LEU A 49 4.13 -1.41 -16.66
N ARG A 50 3.17 -2.04 -17.36
CA ARG A 50 2.12 -2.84 -16.71
C ARG A 50 2.71 -3.93 -15.82
N GLY A 51 3.76 -4.63 -16.25
CA GLY A 51 4.45 -5.64 -15.44
C GLY A 51 4.99 -5.03 -14.13
N GLU A 52 5.65 -3.88 -14.21
CA GLU A 52 6.15 -3.15 -13.04
C GLU A 52 5.01 -2.70 -12.10
N VAL A 53 3.92 -2.17 -12.66
CA VAL A 53 2.75 -1.73 -11.88
C VAL A 53 2.11 -2.91 -11.14
N LEU A 54 1.88 -4.02 -11.84
CA LEU A 54 1.28 -5.22 -11.24
C LEU A 54 2.17 -5.81 -10.15
N LEU A 55 3.50 -5.86 -10.37
CA LEU A 55 4.46 -6.27 -9.34
C LEU A 55 4.38 -5.35 -8.12
N GLY A 56 4.43 -4.03 -8.31
CA GLY A 56 4.35 -3.06 -7.22
C GLY A 56 3.06 -3.17 -6.42
N ILE A 57 1.93 -3.45 -7.08
CA ILE A 57 0.64 -3.63 -6.41
C ILE A 57 0.58 -4.97 -5.68
N ALA A 58 1.00 -6.07 -6.32
CA ALA A 58 0.94 -7.40 -5.70
C ALA A 58 1.88 -7.53 -4.48
N GLU A 59 2.97 -6.78 -4.50
CA GLU A 59 4.04 -6.89 -3.51
C GLU A 59 4.15 -5.63 -2.63
N HIS A 60 3.11 -4.80 -2.58
CA HIS A 60 3.17 -3.56 -1.82
C HIS A 60 3.45 -3.81 -0.32
N ASP A 61 3.00 -4.92 0.24
CA ASP A 61 3.23 -5.33 1.62
C ASP A 61 4.30 -6.44 1.79
N ASN A 62 5.20 -6.61 0.82
CA ASN A 62 6.24 -7.66 0.86
C ASN A 62 7.21 -7.58 2.05
N GLY A 63 7.35 -6.41 2.69
CA GLY A 63 8.16 -6.23 3.89
C GLY A 63 7.63 -6.96 5.12
N TRP A 64 6.43 -7.51 5.04
CA TRP A 64 5.82 -8.30 6.11
C TRP A 64 6.14 -9.80 6.01
N TRP A 65 6.77 -10.28 4.94
CA TRP A 65 6.97 -11.71 4.70
C TRP A 65 7.67 -12.41 5.86
N GLU A 66 8.82 -11.90 6.28
CA GLU A 66 9.63 -12.53 7.32
C GLU A 66 8.92 -12.47 8.67
N TRP A 67 8.30 -11.35 8.97
CA TRP A 67 7.59 -11.19 10.23
C TRP A 67 6.35 -12.09 10.32
N GLU A 68 5.60 -12.24 9.25
CA GLU A 68 4.38 -13.07 9.26
C GLU A 68 4.65 -14.57 9.10
N ALA A 69 5.87 -14.94 8.71
CA ALA A 69 6.34 -16.33 8.79
C ALA A 69 6.61 -16.78 10.25
N ASP A 70 7.01 -15.84 11.13
CA ASP A 70 7.20 -16.06 12.57
C ASP A 70 6.65 -14.85 13.35
N PRO A 71 5.31 -14.73 13.44
CA PRO A 71 4.68 -13.54 13.97
C PRO A 71 4.79 -13.43 15.48
N SER A 72 4.94 -12.22 15.99
CA SER A 72 4.81 -11.96 17.41
C SER A 72 3.42 -12.37 17.92
N VAL A 73 3.38 -12.94 19.10
CA VAL A 73 2.16 -13.41 19.75
C VAL A 73 1.74 -12.43 20.82
N ASN A 74 0.46 -12.07 20.84
CA ASN A 74 -0.13 -11.33 21.95
C ASN A 74 -0.19 -12.26 23.17
N THR A 75 0.49 -11.89 24.24
CA THR A 75 0.62 -12.73 25.45
C THR A 75 -0.69 -12.90 26.21
N GLU A 76 -1.65 -12.01 26.05
CA GLU A 76 -2.96 -12.08 26.71
C GLU A 76 -3.89 -13.05 26.01
N THR A 77 -3.84 -13.10 24.69
CA THR A 77 -4.75 -13.91 23.87
C THR A 77 -4.14 -15.21 23.36
N GLY A 78 -2.81 -15.33 23.36
CA GLY A 78 -2.08 -16.45 22.76
C GLY A 78 -2.17 -16.49 21.22
N LEU A 79 -2.67 -15.44 20.58
CA LEU A 79 -2.87 -15.36 19.13
C LEU A 79 -1.78 -14.52 18.47
N PRO A 80 -1.47 -14.76 17.19
CA PRO A 80 -0.62 -13.86 16.41
C PRO A 80 -1.16 -12.43 16.45
N MET A 81 -0.28 -11.45 16.62
CA MET A 81 -0.67 -10.05 16.64
C MET A 81 -1.35 -9.65 15.34
N GLY A 82 -2.52 -9.03 15.48
CA GLY A 82 -3.22 -8.41 14.36
C GLY A 82 -2.54 -7.12 13.88
N LEU A 83 -2.91 -6.65 12.70
CA LEU A 83 -2.33 -5.43 12.11
C LEU A 83 -2.40 -4.24 13.07
N GLY A 84 -3.55 -3.99 13.71
CA GLY A 84 -3.74 -2.89 14.64
C GLY A 84 -2.85 -2.98 15.89
N GLU A 85 -2.51 -4.20 16.35
CA GLU A 85 -1.62 -4.40 17.49
C GLU A 85 -0.15 -4.12 17.11
N VAL A 86 0.27 -4.59 15.94
CA VAL A 86 1.64 -4.36 15.44
C VAL A 86 1.88 -2.89 15.10
N LEU A 87 0.89 -2.19 14.56
CA LEU A 87 1.01 -0.78 14.19
C LEU A 87 1.14 0.16 15.40
N GLN A 88 0.96 -0.34 16.63
CA GLN A 88 1.30 0.41 17.84
C GLN A 88 2.81 0.59 17.99
N ASP A 89 3.61 -0.35 17.48
CA ASP A 89 5.05 -0.18 17.31
C ASP A 89 5.32 0.47 15.94
N GLN A 90 5.42 1.80 15.96
CA GLN A 90 5.65 2.57 14.73
C GLN A 90 6.97 2.20 14.04
N GLN A 91 8.03 1.97 14.81
CA GLN A 91 9.33 1.62 14.25
C GLN A 91 9.29 0.30 13.49
N ALA A 92 8.65 -0.71 14.07
CA ALA A 92 8.51 -2.02 13.43
C ALA A 92 7.78 -1.92 12.06
N GLY A 93 6.74 -1.08 11.97
CA GLY A 93 6.06 -0.82 10.70
C GLY A 93 6.98 -0.14 9.67
N MET A 94 7.74 0.87 10.09
CA MET A 94 8.67 1.59 9.20
C MET A 94 9.80 0.71 8.71
N ASP A 95 10.36 -0.14 9.56
CA ASP A 95 11.41 -1.10 9.20
C ASP A 95 10.95 -2.06 8.09
N ARG A 96 9.71 -2.52 8.15
CA ARG A 96 9.11 -3.37 7.10
C ARG A 96 8.99 -2.63 5.77
N TRP A 97 8.63 -1.35 5.77
CA TRP A 97 8.59 -0.55 4.56
C TRP A 97 9.98 -0.34 3.94
N HIS A 98 11.02 -0.17 4.76
CA HIS A 98 12.40 -0.10 4.26
C HIS A 98 12.81 -1.41 3.59
N ILE A 99 12.52 -2.54 4.21
CA ILE A 99 12.78 -3.87 3.63
C ILE A 99 12.00 -4.04 2.33
N GLY A 100 10.69 -3.77 2.35
CA GLY A 100 9.81 -3.94 1.20
C GLY A 100 10.20 -3.11 -0.01
N THR A 101 10.54 -1.86 0.21
CA THR A 101 10.95 -0.92 -0.86
C THR A 101 12.29 -1.34 -1.49
N ALA A 102 13.18 -2.01 -0.75
CA ALA A 102 14.49 -2.43 -1.24
C ALA A 102 14.50 -3.83 -1.89
N ARG A 103 13.42 -4.60 -1.78
CA ARG A 103 13.39 -6.02 -2.14
C ARG A 103 13.60 -6.30 -3.63
N PHE A 104 13.16 -5.42 -4.50
CA PHE A 104 13.20 -5.62 -5.96
C PHE A 104 14.16 -4.64 -6.64
N PRO A 105 15.48 -4.78 -6.49
CA PRO A 105 16.46 -3.81 -7.00
C PRO A 105 16.46 -3.69 -8.55
N THR A 106 15.99 -4.71 -9.26
CA THR A 106 15.87 -4.74 -10.72
C THR A 106 14.52 -4.22 -11.23
N HIS A 107 13.61 -3.85 -10.32
CA HIS A 107 12.28 -3.34 -10.62
C HIS A 107 12.06 -1.98 -9.95
N PRO A 108 12.78 -0.93 -10.41
CA PRO A 108 12.77 0.36 -9.73
C PRO A 108 11.40 1.03 -9.74
N TYR A 109 10.57 0.81 -10.76
CA TYR A 109 9.22 1.39 -10.80
C TYR A 109 8.27 0.71 -9.81
N ALA A 110 8.31 -0.62 -9.68
CA ALA A 110 7.57 -1.34 -8.66
C ALA A 110 7.97 -0.87 -7.25
N SER A 111 9.28 -0.76 -6.97
CA SER A 111 9.81 -0.23 -5.71
C SER A 111 9.37 1.22 -5.46
N LEU A 112 9.29 2.05 -6.51
CA LEU A 112 8.80 3.42 -6.41
C LEU A 112 7.33 3.46 -5.99
N LEU A 113 6.47 2.62 -6.59
CA LEU A 113 5.06 2.51 -6.19
C LEU A 113 4.91 2.08 -4.73
N ILE A 114 5.67 1.06 -4.28
CA ILE A 114 5.69 0.60 -2.88
C ILE A 114 6.10 1.75 -1.95
N SER A 115 7.13 2.52 -2.31
CA SER A 115 7.59 3.65 -1.50
C SER A 115 6.56 4.78 -1.42
N TRP A 116 5.85 5.06 -2.51
CA TRP A 116 4.75 6.04 -2.52
C TRP A 116 3.57 5.57 -1.68
N HIS A 117 3.24 4.28 -1.72
CA HIS A 117 2.22 3.72 -0.86
C HIS A 117 2.56 3.93 0.62
N ALA A 118 3.76 3.52 1.04
CA ALA A 118 4.28 3.77 2.40
C ALA A 118 4.23 5.26 2.76
N TYR A 119 4.73 6.13 1.88
CA TYR A 119 4.74 7.59 2.11
C TYR A 119 3.34 8.11 2.44
N TRP A 120 2.33 7.75 1.66
CA TRP A 120 0.97 8.27 1.86
C TRP A 120 0.26 7.68 3.07
N LEU A 121 0.57 6.47 3.49
CA LEU A 121 0.07 5.92 4.75
C LEU A 121 0.52 6.73 5.97
N TYR A 122 1.69 7.36 5.88
CA TYR A 122 2.22 8.22 6.95
C TYR A 122 1.93 9.71 6.74
N ALA A 123 1.79 10.16 5.50
CA ALA A 123 1.56 11.56 5.16
C ALA A 123 0.31 12.14 5.82
N ILE A 124 -0.77 11.38 5.90
CA ILE A 124 -2.01 11.81 6.55
C ILE A 124 -1.85 12.17 8.03
N ARG A 125 -0.75 11.72 8.67
CA ARG A 125 -0.46 11.99 10.08
C ARG A 125 0.40 13.23 10.28
N VAL A 126 1.11 13.64 9.25
CA VAL A 126 2.17 14.63 9.33
C VAL A 126 1.82 15.89 8.55
N VAL A 127 0.97 15.77 7.53
CA VAL A 127 0.60 16.86 6.62
C VAL A 127 -0.79 17.36 7.01
N ASP A 128 -0.91 18.65 7.37
CA ASP A 128 -2.16 19.25 7.82
C ASP A 128 -3.30 19.17 6.78
N GLN A 129 -2.94 19.22 5.50
CA GLN A 129 -3.90 19.05 4.40
C GLN A 129 -3.29 18.14 3.33
N PRO A 130 -3.35 16.81 3.52
CA PRO A 130 -2.86 15.88 2.52
C PRO A 130 -3.63 16.06 1.21
N ASP A 131 -2.95 15.97 0.09
CA ASP A 131 -3.60 16.00 -1.22
C ASP A 131 -4.61 14.85 -1.30
N ALA A 132 -5.89 15.18 -1.28
CA ALA A 132 -7.00 14.23 -1.32
C ALA A 132 -6.88 13.21 -2.46
N ARG A 133 -6.25 13.60 -3.56
CA ARG A 133 -6.02 12.72 -4.72
C ARG A 133 -5.09 11.54 -4.41
N PHE A 134 -4.34 11.62 -3.31
CA PHE A 134 -3.35 10.61 -2.92
C PHE A 134 -3.62 10.00 -1.56
N THR A 135 -4.61 10.49 -0.81
CA THR A 135 -4.93 9.96 0.51
C THR A 135 -5.46 8.53 0.38
N HIS A 136 -4.90 7.61 1.16
CA HIS A 136 -5.38 6.23 1.14
C HIS A 136 -6.83 6.16 1.65
N PRO A 137 -7.76 5.49 0.94
CA PRO A 137 -9.18 5.47 1.28
C PRO A 137 -9.47 5.00 2.72
N LEU A 138 -8.70 4.01 3.22
CA LEU A 138 -8.89 3.46 4.57
C LEU A 138 -8.58 4.45 5.70
N PHE A 139 -7.79 5.49 5.45
CA PHE A 139 -7.34 6.44 6.46
C PHE A 139 -7.98 7.83 6.31
N TRP A 140 -8.88 7.99 5.35
CA TRP A 140 -9.49 9.28 5.04
C TRP A 140 -10.31 9.88 6.19
N LYS A 141 -10.96 9.05 7.01
CA LYS A 141 -11.95 9.50 8.00
C LYS A 141 -11.41 9.61 9.43
N GLY A 142 -10.14 9.32 9.69
CA GLY A 142 -9.55 9.42 11.03
C GLY A 142 -8.83 10.75 11.23
N ALA A 143 -9.01 11.40 12.37
CA ALA A 143 -8.07 12.43 12.79
C ALA A 143 -6.68 11.77 12.96
N PRO A 144 -5.60 12.36 12.43
CA PRO A 144 -4.27 11.78 12.49
C PRO A 144 -3.85 11.36 13.92
N GLU A 145 -4.19 12.17 14.92
CA GLU A 145 -3.87 11.90 16.31
C GLU A 145 -4.63 10.71 16.91
N GLN A 146 -5.78 10.34 16.34
CA GLN A 146 -6.59 9.20 16.82
C GLN A 146 -6.07 7.87 16.26
N LEU A 147 -5.50 7.89 15.08
CA LEU A 147 -4.94 6.69 14.46
C LEU A 147 -3.60 6.29 15.06
N TYR A 148 -2.84 7.28 15.57
CA TYR A 148 -1.49 7.06 16.10
C TYR A 148 -1.21 8.03 17.26
N PRO A 149 -1.56 7.67 18.49
CA PRO A 149 -1.16 8.42 19.66
C PRO A 149 0.38 8.33 19.80
N GLY A 150 1.09 9.40 19.55
CA GLY A 150 2.53 9.45 19.69
C GLY A 150 3.19 10.65 19.02
N ALA A 151 4.50 10.78 19.20
CA ALA A 151 5.27 11.85 18.61
C ALA A 151 5.30 11.72 17.08
N LEU A 152 5.12 12.84 16.37
CA LEU A 152 5.14 12.90 14.90
C LEU A 152 6.56 12.96 14.31
N ASP A 153 7.60 13.02 15.14
CA ASP A 153 8.98 13.18 14.65
C ASP A 153 9.45 11.95 13.88
N LEU A 154 9.16 10.76 14.40
CA LEU A 154 9.51 9.50 13.75
C LEU A 154 8.82 9.33 12.38
N PRO A 155 7.51 9.53 12.21
CA PRO A 155 6.87 9.57 10.90
C PRO A 155 7.47 10.60 9.93
N LYS A 156 7.84 11.81 10.41
CA LYS A 156 8.46 12.84 9.57
C LYS A 156 9.83 12.41 9.07
N GLU A 157 10.66 11.84 9.94
CA GLU A 157 11.96 11.30 9.58
C GLU A 157 11.84 10.18 8.55
N PHE A 158 10.92 9.24 8.79
CA PHE A 158 10.63 8.14 7.87
C PHE A 158 10.21 8.66 6.48
N MET A 159 9.28 9.61 6.41
CA MET A 159 8.84 10.22 5.15
C MET A 159 9.99 10.91 4.42
N SER A 160 10.86 11.59 5.17
CA SER A 160 12.06 12.24 4.60
C SER A 160 13.02 11.21 3.99
N GLY A 161 13.23 10.08 4.66
CA GLY A 161 14.01 8.95 4.17
C GLY A 161 13.40 8.32 2.90
N LEU A 162 12.06 8.14 2.88
CA LEU A 162 11.36 7.67 1.68
C LEU A 162 11.52 8.63 0.51
N ALA A 163 11.44 9.95 0.74
CA ALA A 163 11.64 10.95 -0.32
C ALA A 163 13.04 10.88 -0.95
N VAL A 164 14.06 10.60 -0.16
CA VAL A 164 15.43 10.34 -0.66
C VAL A 164 15.48 9.05 -1.49
N THR A 165 14.83 8.00 -1.01
CA THR A 165 14.74 6.71 -1.72
C THR A 165 14.00 6.86 -3.04
N GLN A 166 12.89 7.60 -3.07
CA GLN A 166 12.11 7.88 -4.28
C GLN A 166 12.96 8.58 -5.35
N LYS A 167 13.72 9.63 -4.98
CA LYS A 167 14.61 10.31 -5.93
C LYS A 167 15.65 9.38 -6.54
N ARG A 168 16.22 8.48 -5.74
CA ARG A 168 17.15 7.46 -6.25
C ARG A 168 16.48 6.48 -7.21
N LEU A 169 15.26 6.02 -6.89
CA LEU A 169 14.49 5.13 -7.74
C LEU A 169 14.07 5.82 -9.04
N GLU A 170 13.65 7.08 -8.98
CA GLU A 170 13.36 7.89 -10.16
C GLU A 170 14.59 8.03 -11.07
N GLN A 171 15.77 8.24 -10.50
CA GLN A 171 17.01 8.29 -11.29
C GLN A 171 17.30 6.94 -11.96
N ASN A 172 17.14 5.82 -11.25
CA ASN A 172 17.30 4.48 -11.83
C ASN A 172 16.29 4.20 -12.95
N ILE A 173 15.07 4.75 -12.84
CA ILE A 173 14.07 4.66 -13.90
C ILE A 173 14.49 5.49 -15.10
N LEU A 174 15.02 6.71 -14.90
CA LEU A 174 15.47 7.61 -15.95
C LEU A 174 16.67 7.06 -16.72
N ASP A 175 17.45 6.16 -16.15
CA ASP A 175 18.55 5.47 -16.84
C ASP A 175 18.03 4.48 -17.92
N ASP A 176 16.74 4.15 -17.91
CA ASP A 176 16.05 3.39 -18.95
C ASP A 176 15.51 4.32 -20.05
N GLU A 177 15.59 3.89 -21.31
CA GLU A 177 15.13 4.67 -22.46
C GLU A 177 13.65 5.10 -22.39
N CYS A 178 12.82 4.33 -21.68
CA CYS A 178 11.39 4.59 -21.49
C CYS A 178 11.09 5.42 -20.24
N GLY A 179 12.06 5.57 -19.36
CA GLY A 179 11.87 6.03 -17.98
C GLY A 179 11.22 7.41 -17.86
N ALA A 180 11.63 8.34 -18.71
CA ALA A 180 11.04 9.68 -18.71
C ALA A 180 9.53 9.66 -18.97
N SER A 181 9.05 8.75 -19.84
CA SER A 181 7.62 8.60 -20.13
C SER A 181 6.84 7.95 -18.98
N TRP A 182 7.52 7.15 -18.16
CA TRP A 182 6.89 6.46 -17.02
C TRP A 182 6.71 7.35 -15.79
N LEU A 183 7.53 8.38 -15.67
CA LEU A 183 7.50 9.31 -14.52
C LEU A 183 6.59 10.53 -14.74
N GLY A 184 5.97 10.65 -15.90
CA GLY A 184 4.99 11.71 -16.15
C GLY A 184 3.83 11.66 -15.13
N ASP A 185 3.37 12.83 -14.71
CA ASP A 185 2.29 12.97 -13.72
C ASP A 185 1.01 12.23 -14.11
N ASP A 186 0.71 12.18 -15.40
CA ASP A 186 -0.43 11.47 -16.00
C ASP A 186 -0.24 9.96 -16.06
N VAL A 187 0.96 9.46 -15.74
CA VAL A 187 1.29 8.04 -15.67
C VAL A 187 1.47 7.58 -14.21
N ILE A 188 2.39 8.22 -13.46
CA ILE A 188 2.75 7.75 -12.11
C ILE A 188 1.59 7.93 -11.12
N LYS A 189 0.89 9.08 -11.16
CA LYS A 189 -0.20 9.37 -10.21
C LYS A 189 -1.37 8.40 -10.33
N PRO A 190 -1.91 8.09 -11.53
CA PRO A 190 -2.95 7.07 -11.67
C PRO A 190 -2.52 5.68 -11.22
N ASN A 191 -1.26 5.27 -11.44
CA ASN A 191 -0.77 3.98 -10.98
C ASN A 191 -0.67 3.91 -9.45
N ILE A 192 -0.25 5.00 -8.78
CA ILE A 192 -0.29 5.10 -7.31
C ILE A 192 -1.74 4.99 -6.82
N ARG A 193 -2.69 5.68 -7.46
CA ARG A 193 -4.11 5.60 -7.08
C ARG A 193 -4.69 4.23 -7.30
N LEU A 194 -4.30 3.55 -8.38
CA LEU A 194 -4.74 2.17 -8.62
C LEU A 194 -4.22 1.23 -7.53
N LEU A 195 -2.96 1.39 -7.09
CA LEU A 195 -2.43 0.64 -5.96
C LEU A 195 -3.28 0.86 -4.71
N GLN A 196 -3.52 2.11 -4.33
CA GLN A 196 -4.32 2.46 -3.15
C GLN A 196 -5.75 1.90 -3.23
N LEU A 197 -6.36 1.95 -4.40
CA LEU A 197 -7.70 1.39 -4.62
C LEU A 197 -7.70 -0.14 -4.46
N CYS A 198 -6.76 -0.82 -5.10
CA CYS A 198 -6.68 -2.29 -5.06
C CYS A 198 -6.32 -2.80 -3.66
N ASP A 199 -5.45 -2.09 -2.93
CA ASP A 199 -5.16 -2.34 -1.52
C ASP A 199 -6.43 -2.20 -0.67
N GLY A 200 -7.13 -1.07 -0.75
CA GLY A 200 -8.37 -0.85 -0.03
C GLY A 200 -9.45 -1.91 -0.33
N LEU A 201 -9.61 -2.30 -1.59
CA LEU A 201 -10.54 -3.36 -1.99
C LEU A 201 -10.12 -4.71 -1.42
N SER A 202 -8.84 -5.07 -1.50
CA SER A 202 -8.33 -6.35 -0.98
C SER A 202 -8.49 -6.43 0.54
N LEU A 203 -8.19 -5.36 1.28
CA LEU A 203 -8.43 -5.28 2.72
C LEU A 203 -9.91 -5.42 3.08
N ALA A 204 -10.81 -4.78 2.32
CA ALA A 204 -12.25 -4.92 2.54
C ALA A 204 -12.72 -6.36 2.33
N LEU A 205 -12.25 -7.03 1.26
CA LEU A 205 -12.59 -8.43 0.98
C LEU A 205 -12.01 -9.40 2.02
N CYS A 206 -10.86 -9.09 2.59
CA CYS A 206 -10.18 -9.90 3.61
C CYS A 206 -10.64 -9.62 5.05
N SER A 207 -11.56 -8.67 5.25
CA SER A 207 -12.01 -8.23 6.57
C SER A 207 -13.48 -8.55 6.82
N LYS A 208 -13.97 -8.22 8.04
CA LYS A 208 -15.41 -8.32 8.39
C LYS A 208 -16.31 -7.32 7.65
N LEU A 209 -15.73 -6.44 6.84
CA LEU A 209 -16.48 -5.36 6.20
C LEU A 209 -17.41 -5.84 5.09
N ILE A 210 -17.24 -7.08 4.63
CA ILE A 210 -18.08 -7.66 3.58
C ILE A 210 -18.69 -9.00 4.07
N PRO A 211 -20.01 -9.20 3.93
CA PRO A 211 -20.98 -8.21 3.43
C PRO A 211 -21.19 -7.08 4.43
N ALA A 212 -21.25 -5.85 3.94
CA ALA A 212 -21.51 -4.69 4.77
C ALA A 212 -22.95 -4.76 5.30
N THR A 213 -23.12 -4.85 6.62
CA THR A 213 -24.43 -4.88 7.26
C THR A 213 -25.07 -3.50 7.35
N SER A 214 -24.30 -2.44 7.14
CA SER A 214 -24.73 -1.04 7.27
C SER A 214 -24.68 -0.23 5.97
N GLY A 215 -24.27 -0.81 4.85
CA GLY A 215 -24.04 -0.05 3.62
C GLY A 215 -22.77 0.80 3.66
N ILE A 216 -22.07 0.83 4.80
CA ILE A 216 -20.84 1.59 4.99
C ILE A 216 -19.67 0.64 4.92
N THR A 217 -18.88 0.74 3.87
CA THR A 217 -17.56 0.13 3.79
C THR A 217 -16.56 1.15 4.34
N ASN A 218 -16.22 1.06 5.61
CA ASN A 218 -15.18 1.91 6.18
C ASN A 218 -13.91 1.79 5.34
N GLY A 219 -13.54 2.87 4.69
CA GLY A 219 -12.33 2.92 3.88
C GLY A 219 -12.52 2.84 2.37
N LEU A 220 -13.66 2.43 1.86
CA LEU A 220 -13.96 2.50 0.41
C LEU A 220 -14.67 3.80 0.02
N GLY A 221 -14.68 4.81 0.90
CA GLY A 221 -15.28 6.10 0.60
C GLY A 221 -16.75 5.97 0.33
N SER A 222 -17.49 5.33 1.20
CA SER A 222 -18.90 5.44 1.15
C SER A 222 -19.30 6.82 1.64
N ASP A 223 -20.17 7.35 0.94
CA ASP A 223 -20.99 8.52 1.18
C ASP A 223 -20.30 9.83 1.00
#